data_27aea17be35a2fdc251e2a08a8b700f8
#
_entry.id   27aea17be35a2fdc251e2a08a8b700f8
#
_cell.length_a   1.000
_cell.length_b   1.000
_cell.length_c   1.000
_cell.angle_alpha   90.00
_cell.angle_beta   90.00
_cell.angle_gamma   90.00
#
_symmetry.space_group_name_H-M   'P 1'
#
loop_
_entity.id
_entity.type
_entity.pdbx_description
1 polymer ?
#
loop_
_entity_poly.entity_id
_entity_poly.type
_entity_poly.pdbx_seq_one_letter_code
_entity_poly.pdbx_strand_id
1 'polypeptide(L)'
;DNLGDIVAVIHSHPISSPEPSQADKVSCERSNLPWHIVNPETEQWAYLEPSGYKAPLLGRKWVWGVTDCWSLVVDWYKEEKGIELKDYERNMTADEFLFDPLFESYAWRTGFRELRPDEPLEKGDVLLMSIMYPTLNHVAIFLGDMVLHHLADRLSCREPYSEWLLKCTGKRYRYAQKS
;
A
#
# COMPACT_ATOMS: atom_id res chain seq x y z
N ASP A 1 -34.27 -8.37 -3.18
CA ASP A 1 -33.76 -7.97 -1.85
C ASP A 1 -33.42 -6.50 -1.93
N ASN A 2 -34.26 -5.65 -1.33
CA ASN A 2 -33.95 -4.23 -1.16
C ASN A 2 -32.94 -4.08 -0.01
N LEU A 3 -31.66 -4.31 -0.32
CA LEU A 3 -30.58 -3.76 0.49
C LEU A 3 -30.59 -2.24 0.21
N GLY A 4 -30.96 -1.45 1.20
CA GLY A 4 -30.92 0.01 1.08
C GLY A 4 -29.49 0.50 0.76
N ASP A 5 -29.38 1.71 0.24
CA ASP A 5 -28.08 2.34 -0.04
C ASP A 5 -27.26 2.51 1.25
N ILE A 6 -25.97 2.15 1.20
CA ILE A 6 -25.06 2.43 2.31
C ILE A 6 -24.80 3.93 2.34
N VAL A 7 -25.14 4.58 3.44
CA VAL A 7 -25.03 6.03 3.59
C VAL A 7 -23.88 6.48 4.51
N ALA A 8 -23.35 5.58 5.33
CA ALA A 8 -22.24 5.84 6.24
C ALA A 8 -21.56 4.53 6.67
N VAL A 9 -20.34 4.65 7.18
CA VAL A 9 -19.58 3.56 7.79
C VAL A 9 -19.48 3.82 9.29
N ILE A 10 -19.68 2.79 10.11
CA ILE A 10 -19.41 2.84 11.56
C ILE A 10 -18.20 1.94 11.83
N HIS A 11 -17.19 2.51 12.49
CA HIS A 11 -15.94 1.84 12.83
C HIS A 11 -15.64 1.99 14.32
N SER A 12 -15.06 0.99 14.98
CA SER A 12 -14.78 1.02 16.42
C SER A 12 -13.29 1.00 16.74
N HIS A 13 -12.90 1.82 17.74
CA HIS A 13 -11.58 1.81 18.37
C HIS A 13 -11.71 1.36 19.83
N PRO A 14 -11.78 0.04 20.12
CA PRO A 14 -12.13 -0.45 21.46
C PRO A 14 -11.07 -0.13 22.53
N ILE A 15 -9.79 0.03 22.14
CA ILE A 15 -8.68 0.22 23.08
C ILE A 15 -7.95 1.57 22.91
N SER A 16 -8.47 2.47 22.08
CA SER A 16 -7.81 3.76 21.78
C SER A 16 -8.84 4.88 21.63
N SER A 17 -8.35 6.12 21.54
CA SER A 17 -9.17 7.27 21.20
C SER A 17 -9.95 7.04 19.90
N PRO A 18 -11.18 7.57 19.75
CA PRO A 18 -11.91 7.55 18.48
C PRO A 18 -11.33 8.46 17.40
N GLU A 19 -10.27 9.23 17.71
CA GLU A 19 -9.60 10.08 16.73
C GLU A 19 -9.19 9.29 15.48
N PRO A 20 -9.54 9.80 14.27
CA PRO A 20 -9.27 9.10 13.03
C PRO A 20 -7.76 8.89 12.80
N SER A 21 -7.35 7.65 12.64
CA SER A 21 -5.98 7.28 12.24
C SER A 21 -5.72 7.65 10.76
N GLN A 22 -4.47 7.52 10.32
CA GLN A 22 -4.14 7.68 8.88
C GLN A 22 -4.90 6.65 8.02
N ALA A 23 -5.03 5.42 8.51
CA ALA A 23 -5.74 4.36 7.79
C ALA A 23 -7.24 4.64 7.68
N ASP A 24 -7.87 5.16 8.75
CA ASP A 24 -9.28 5.55 8.71
C ASP A 24 -9.52 6.65 7.68
N LYS A 25 -8.64 7.66 7.65
CA LYS A 25 -8.71 8.75 6.66
C LYS A 25 -8.61 8.23 5.23
N VAL A 26 -7.63 7.35 4.95
CA VAL A 26 -7.48 6.73 3.63
C VAL A 26 -8.70 5.88 3.27
N SER A 27 -9.22 5.10 4.21
CA SER A 27 -10.39 4.23 3.98
C SER A 27 -11.67 5.05 3.77
N CYS A 28 -11.81 6.16 4.49
CA CYS A 28 -12.90 7.11 4.28
C CYS A 28 -12.88 7.71 2.87
N GLU A 29 -11.72 8.18 2.40
CA GLU A 29 -11.54 8.68 1.03
C GLU A 29 -11.89 7.60 -0.01
N ARG A 30 -11.43 6.36 0.19
CA ARG A 30 -11.71 5.24 -0.73
C ARG A 30 -13.18 4.86 -0.81
N SER A 31 -13.87 4.88 0.33
CA SER A 31 -15.30 4.56 0.39
C SER A 31 -16.19 5.67 -0.16
N ASN A 32 -15.67 6.90 -0.19
CA ASN A 32 -16.42 8.11 -0.49
C ASN A 32 -17.71 8.27 0.35
N LEU A 33 -17.65 7.79 1.60
CA LEU A 33 -18.74 7.82 2.55
C LEU A 33 -18.30 8.50 3.86
N PRO A 34 -19.20 9.14 4.60
CA PRO A 34 -18.91 9.62 5.95
C PRO A 34 -18.70 8.42 6.90
N TRP A 35 -17.78 8.60 7.87
CA TRP A 35 -17.43 7.61 8.88
C TRP A 35 -17.72 8.13 10.26
N HIS A 36 -18.28 7.27 11.10
CA HIS A 36 -18.43 7.45 12.53
C HIS A 36 -17.53 6.49 13.26
N ILE A 37 -16.58 7.01 14.03
CA ILE A 37 -15.64 6.20 14.82
C ILE A 37 -16.04 6.28 16.27
N VAL A 38 -16.23 5.15 16.92
CA VAL A 38 -16.65 5.06 18.32
C VAL A 38 -15.62 4.30 19.17
N ASN A 39 -15.35 4.80 20.37
CA ASN A 39 -14.78 3.98 21.42
C ASN A 39 -15.94 3.43 22.26
N PRO A 40 -16.21 2.11 22.22
CA PRO A 40 -17.37 1.54 22.91
C PRO A 40 -17.22 1.50 24.43
N GLU A 41 -15.99 1.60 24.97
CA GLU A 41 -15.77 1.61 26.43
C GLU A 41 -16.00 3.01 27.04
N THR A 42 -15.63 4.06 26.31
CA THR A 42 -15.77 5.45 26.78
C THR A 42 -16.99 6.15 26.20
N GLU A 43 -17.70 5.53 25.26
CA GLU A 43 -18.82 6.10 24.50
C GLU A 43 -18.48 7.40 23.76
N GLN A 44 -17.19 7.66 23.52
CA GLN A 44 -16.73 8.81 22.75
C GLN A 44 -16.83 8.54 21.26
N TRP A 45 -17.19 9.57 20.51
CA TRP A 45 -17.36 9.50 19.05
C TRP A 45 -16.48 10.53 18.34
N ALA A 46 -16.01 10.16 17.16
CA ALA A 46 -15.45 11.08 16.18
C ALA A 46 -16.18 10.91 14.84
N TYR A 47 -16.20 11.98 14.06
CA TYR A 47 -16.78 12.01 12.74
C TYR A 47 -15.71 12.32 11.71
N LEU A 48 -15.77 11.67 10.56
CA LEU A 48 -14.85 11.82 9.45
C LEU A 48 -15.66 11.78 8.15
N GLU A 49 -15.33 12.67 7.23
CA GLU A 49 -15.88 12.68 5.86
C GLU A 49 -14.77 12.82 4.83
N PRO A 50 -15.00 12.41 3.57
CA PRO A 50 -14.04 12.61 2.51
C PRO A 50 -13.63 14.08 2.39
N SER A 51 -12.34 14.35 2.45
CA SER A 51 -11.77 15.71 2.50
C SER A 51 -10.67 15.93 1.46
N GLY A 52 -10.39 14.91 0.63
CA GLY A 52 -9.24 14.89 -0.26
C GLY A 52 -7.94 14.51 0.45
N TYR A 53 -8.02 13.86 1.64
CA TYR A 53 -6.84 13.45 2.38
C TYR A 53 -5.95 12.50 1.59
N LYS A 54 -4.65 12.77 1.62
CA LYS A 54 -3.61 11.90 1.04
C LYS A 54 -2.62 11.52 2.15
N ALA A 55 -2.42 10.23 2.34
CA ALA A 55 -1.39 9.77 3.27
C ALA A 55 0.00 10.16 2.73
N PRO A 56 0.90 10.70 3.57
CA PRO A 56 2.25 11.05 3.13
C PRO A 56 2.99 9.80 2.64
N LEU A 57 3.87 9.95 1.64
CA LEU A 57 4.68 8.82 1.16
C LEU A 57 5.71 8.35 2.20
N LEU A 58 6.13 9.23 3.10
CA LEU A 58 7.10 8.93 4.17
C LEU A 58 6.42 9.04 5.54
N GLY A 59 6.82 8.16 6.46
CA GLY A 59 6.34 8.22 7.84
C GLY A 59 4.90 7.73 8.04
N ARG A 60 4.31 7.04 7.07
CA ARG A 60 2.98 6.43 7.25
C ARG A 60 3.07 5.15 8.07
N LYS A 61 2.04 4.90 8.88
CA LYS A 61 1.90 3.66 9.61
C LYS A 61 1.42 2.55 8.68
N TRP A 62 1.98 1.36 8.85
CA TRP A 62 1.61 0.20 8.05
C TRP A 62 0.27 -0.38 8.51
N VAL A 63 -0.65 -0.55 7.57
CA VAL A 63 -1.94 -1.24 7.76
C VAL A 63 -2.23 -2.05 6.50
N TRP A 64 -2.35 -3.38 6.66
CA TRP A 64 -2.62 -4.29 5.57
C TRP A 64 -3.85 -3.90 4.75
N GLY A 65 -3.72 -3.87 3.43
CA GLY A 65 -4.79 -3.51 2.52
C GLY A 65 -5.12 -2.01 2.44
N VAL A 66 -4.56 -1.18 3.33
CA VAL A 66 -4.87 0.26 3.39
C VAL A 66 -3.64 1.11 3.13
N THR A 67 -2.60 0.94 3.94
CA THR A 67 -1.35 1.70 3.84
C THR A 67 -0.14 0.75 3.87
N ASP A 68 -0.18 -0.32 3.12
CA ASP A 68 0.87 -1.33 2.98
C ASP A 68 1.91 -0.98 1.89
N CYS A 69 2.79 -1.93 1.58
CA CYS A 69 3.84 -1.72 0.58
C CYS A 69 3.29 -1.49 -0.83
N TRP A 70 2.20 -2.17 -1.24
CA TRP A 70 1.62 -1.96 -2.56
C TRP A 70 0.87 -0.63 -2.66
N SER A 71 0.09 -0.26 -1.65
CA SER A 71 -0.59 1.04 -1.62
C SER A 71 0.40 2.21 -1.69
N LEU A 72 1.62 2.04 -1.13
CA LEU A 72 2.68 3.04 -1.28
C LEU A 72 3.15 3.16 -2.74
N VAL A 73 3.25 2.06 -3.49
CA VAL A 73 3.56 2.08 -4.93
C VAL A 73 2.46 2.81 -5.70
N VAL A 74 1.19 2.48 -5.44
CA VAL A 74 0.04 3.11 -6.08
C VAL A 74 0.06 4.63 -5.89
N ASP A 75 0.24 5.08 -4.64
CA ASP A 75 0.26 6.50 -4.31
C ASP A 75 1.46 7.22 -4.94
N TRP A 76 2.64 6.61 -4.91
CA TRP A 76 3.83 7.18 -5.53
C TRP A 76 3.68 7.36 -7.04
N TYR A 77 3.12 6.35 -7.72
CA TYR A 77 2.88 6.44 -9.16
C TYR A 77 1.85 7.53 -9.51
N LYS A 78 0.82 7.67 -8.68
CA LYS A 78 -0.16 8.74 -8.84
C LYS A 78 0.46 10.12 -8.63
N GLU A 79 1.27 10.30 -7.59
CA GLU A 79 1.87 11.60 -7.24
C GLU A 79 3.03 11.99 -8.17
N GLU A 80 3.95 11.08 -8.46
CA GLU A 80 5.20 11.38 -9.15
C GLU A 80 5.12 11.17 -10.68
N LYS A 81 4.20 10.34 -11.14
CA LYS A 81 4.04 10.00 -12.56
C LYS A 81 2.69 10.39 -13.14
N GLY A 82 1.71 10.76 -12.33
CA GLY A 82 0.32 10.98 -12.78
C GLY A 82 -0.36 9.70 -13.29
N ILE A 83 0.12 8.53 -12.88
CA ILE A 83 -0.38 7.23 -13.32
C ILE A 83 -1.24 6.63 -12.23
N GLU A 84 -2.50 6.35 -12.54
CA GLU A 84 -3.40 5.65 -11.63
C GLU A 84 -3.26 4.13 -11.80
N LEU A 85 -2.54 3.51 -10.88
CA LEU A 85 -2.45 2.07 -10.79
C LEU A 85 -3.68 1.49 -10.08
N LYS A 86 -4.09 0.30 -10.48
CA LYS A 86 -5.16 -0.40 -9.78
C LYS A 86 -4.67 -0.89 -8.42
N ASP A 87 -5.34 -0.46 -7.35
CA ASP A 87 -5.16 -1.04 -6.02
C ASP A 87 -6.14 -2.20 -5.85
N TYR A 88 -5.61 -3.42 -5.80
CA TYR A 88 -6.39 -4.63 -5.65
C TYR A 88 -6.70 -4.89 -4.19
N GLU A 89 -7.92 -5.37 -3.91
CA GLU A 89 -8.27 -5.86 -2.58
C GLU A 89 -7.36 -7.03 -2.17
N ARG A 90 -6.97 -7.04 -0.89
CA ARG A 90 -6.20 -8.14 -0.29
C ARG A 90 -7.22 -9.13 0.26
N ASN A 91 -7.62 -10.10 -0.56
CA ASN A 91 -8.61 -11.13 -0.19
C ASN A 91 -8.04 -12.20 0.78
N MET A 92 -6.94 -11.89 1.44
CA MET A 92 -6.26 -12.75 2.39
C MET A 92 -5.64 -11.90 3.51
N THR A 93 -5.28 -12.54 4.59
CA THR A 93 -4.54 -11.92 5.69
C THR A 93 -3.09 -11.63 5.30
N ALA A 94 -2.41 -10.76 6.04
CA ALA A 94 -0.99 -10.50 5.83
C ALA A 94 -0.13 -11.76 6.01
N ASP A 95 -0.50 -12.64 6.95
CA ASP A 95 0.22 -13.89 7.21
C ASP A 95 0.08 -14.87 6.03
N GLU A 96 -1.12 -15.04 5.49
CA GLU A 96 -1.34 -15.86 4.30
C GLU A 96 -0.56 -15.34 3.09
N PHE A 97 -0.49 -14.03 2.92
CA PHE A 97 0.27 -13.38 1.84
C PHE A 97 1.78 -13.68 1.91
N LEU A 98 2.36 -13.88 3.08
CA LEU A 98 3.78 -14.24 3.22
C LEU A 98 4.12 -15.58 2.53
N PHE A 99 3.14 -16.49 2.43
CA PHE A 99 3.33 -17.82 1.84
C PHE A 99 2.84 -17.92 0.40
N ASP A 100 1.89 -17.08 0.00
CA ASP A 100 1.32 -17.05 -1.37
C ASP A 100 1.18 -15.60 -1.88
N PRO A 101 2.28 -14.89 -2.13
CA PRO A 101 2.24 -13.50 -2.55
C PRO A 101 1.73 -13.35 -3.98
N LEU A 102 0.76 -12.47 -4.18
CA LEU A 102 0.08 -12.26 -5.46
C LEU A 102 0.79 -11.27 -6.39
N PHE A 103 1.92 -10.69 -6.02
CA PHE A 103 2.58 -9.65 -6.81
C PHE A 103 2.87 -10.07 -8.25
N GLU A 104 3.43 -11.26 -8.45
CA GLU A 104 3.78 -11.73 -9.79
C GLU A 104 2.55 -11.93 -10.68
N SER A 105 1.46 -12.46 -10.11
CA SER A 105 0.21 -12.70 -10.83
C SER A 105 -0.51 -11.41 -11.22
N TYR A 106 -0.28 -10.32 -10.50
CA TYR A 106 -0.91 -9.02 -10.75
C TYR A 106 -0.03 -8.02 -11.51
N ALA A 107 1.30 -8.20 -11.55
CA ALA A 107 2.22 -7.24 -12.15
C ALA A 107 1.81 -6.86 -13.59
N TRP A 108 1.58 -7.84 -14.47
CA TRP A 108 1.18 -7.59 -15.85
C TRP A 108 -0.22 -6.97 -15.98
N ARG A 109 -1.13 -7.23 -15.02
CA ARG A 109 -2.49 -6.65 -15.00
C ARG A 109 -2.47 -5.18 -14.63
N THR A 110 -1.45 -4.75 -13.89
CA THR A 110 -1.24 -3.36 -13.51
C THR A 110 -0.40 -2.56 -14.51
N GLY A 111 0.01 -3.19 -15.62
CA GLY A 111 0.76 -2.54 -16.69
C GLY A 111 2.28 -2.60 -16.52
N PHE A 112 2.78 -3.46 -15.64
CA PHE A 112 4.22 -3.69 -15.48
C PHE A 112 4.71 -4.82 -16.38
N ARG A 113 5.95 -4.68 -16.87
CA ARG A 113 6.70 -5.75 -17.49
C ARG A 113 7.93 -6.09 -16.65
N GLU A 114 8.29 -7.35 -16.62
CA GLU A 114 9.54 -7.77 -15.98
C GLU A 114 10.75 -7.26 -16.80
N LEU A 115 11.79 -6.78 -16.12
CA LEU A 115 13.06 -6.38 -16.72
C LEU A 115 13.91 -7.61 -16.99
N ARG A 116 14.63 -7.59 -18.12
CA ARG A 116 15.68 -8.60 -18.37
C ARG A 116 16.84 -8.41 -17.37
N PRO A 117 17.64 -9.45 -17.13
CA PRO A 117 18.79 -9.37 -16.22
C PRO A 117 19.79 -8.26 -16.55
N ASP A 118 19.96 -7.95 -17.83
CA ASP A 118 20.91 -6.97 -18.37
C ASP A 118 20.34 -5.54 -18.44
N GLU A 119 19.04 -5.36 -18.23
CA GLU A 119 18.44 -4.03 -18.24
C GLU A 119 18.82 -3.25 -16.97
N PRO A 120 19.33 -2.02 -17.10
CA PRO A 120 19.61 -1.18 -15.94
C PRO A 120 18.32 -0.74 -15.26
N LEU A 121 18.38 -0.55 -13.93
CA LEU A 121 17.29 0.04 -13.17
C LEU A 121 17.16 1.54 -13.46
N GLU A 122 15.92 2.02 -13.52
CA GLU A 122 15.58 3.43 -13.67
C GLU A 122 14.66 3.89 -12.54
N LYS A 123 14.68 5.19 -12.22
CA LYS A 123 13.78 5.76 -11.19
C LYS A 123 12.32 5.47 -11.51
N GLY A 124 11.66 4.79 -10.58
CA GLY A 124 10.29 4.35 -10.68
C GLY A 124 10.14 2.85 -10.95
N ASP A 125 11.23 2.13 -11.24
CA ASP A 125 11.13 0.67 -11.33
C ASP A 125 10.67 0.08 -9.99
N VAL A 126 9.89 -0.96 -10.06
CA VAL A 126 9.33 -1.68 -8.91
C VAL A 126 10.13 -2.95 -8.69
N LEU A 127 10.58 -3.13 -7.45
CA LEU A 127 11.40 -4.25 -7.00
C LEU A 127 10.55 -5.19 -6.18
N LEU A 128 10.44 -6.46 -6.58
CA LEU A 128 9.88 -7.51 -5.75
C LEU A 128 10.98 -8.17 -4.94
N MET A 129 10.77 -8.25 -3.65
CA MET A 129 11.78 -8.67 -2.67
C MET A 129 11.29 -9.80 -1.78
N SER A 130 12.21 -10.65 -1.38
CA SER A 130 12.03 -11.68 -0.34
C SER A 130 12.56 -11.12 0.99
N ILE A 131 11.67 -10.66 1.87
CA ILE A 131 12.04 -10.09 3.17
C ILE A 131 11.65 -11.07 4.26
N MET A 132 12.64 -11.60 4.97
CA MET A 132 12.52 -12.60 6.06
C MET A 132 11.91 -13.95 5.66
N TYR A 133 11.32 -14.07 4.49
CA TYR A 133 10.69 -15.28 3.96
C TYR A 133 11.22 -15.56 2.55
N PRO A 134 11.18 -16.83 2.09
CA PRO A 134 11.72 -17.20 0.77
C PRO A 134 10.85 -16.72 -0.41
N THR A 135 9.62 -16.30 -0.14
CA THR A 135 8.68 -15.81 -1.14
C THR A 135 8.89 -14.32 -1.45
N LEU A 136 8.52 -13.86 -2.65
CA LEU A 136 8.55 -12.44 -3.04
C LEU A 136 7.39 -11.69 -2.38
N ASN A 137 7.54 -11.41 -1.09
CA ASN A 137 6.50 -10.92 -0.20
C ASN A 137 6.50 -9.41 0.04
N HIS A 138 7.42 -8.69 -0.59
CA HIS A 138 7.56 -7.25 -0.40
C HIS A 138 7.80 -6.53 -1.73
N VAL A 139 7.36 -5.28 -1.79
CA VAL A 139 7.54 -4.42 -2.95
C VAL A 139 8.14 -3.08 -2.54
N ALA A 140 9.09 -2.60 -3.35
CA ALA A 140 9.74 -1.30 -3.19
C ALA A 140 9.83 -0.55 -4.52
N ILE A 141 10.00 0.77 -4.48
CA ILE A 141 10.22 1.62 -5.64
C ILE A 141 11.69 2.03 -5.66
N PHE A 142 12.36 1.79 -6.78
CA PHE A 142 13.72 2.24 -7.02
C PHE A 142 13.74 3.74 -7.35
N LEU A 143 14.59 4.50 -6.66
CA LEU A 143 14.71 5.95 -6.81
C LEU A 143 16.09 6.41 -7.30
N GLY A 144 16.89 5.47 -7.83
CA GLY A 144 18.28 5.70 -8.24
C GLY A 144 19.24 4.99 -7.29
N ASP A 145 19.74 5.68 -6.28
CA ASP A 145 20.59 5.12 -5.22
C ASP A 145 19.81 4.70 -3.95
N MET A 146 18.54 5.04 -3.91
CA MET A 146 17.62 4.79 -2.80
C MET A 146 16.46 3.90 -3.23
N VAL A 147 15.78 3.33 -2.26
CA VAL A 147 14.45 2.74 -2.41
C VAL A 147 13.44 3.44 -1.51
N LEU A 148 12.21 3.53 -1.98
CA LEU A 148 11.06 3.91 -1.16
C LEU A 148 10.25 2.64 -0.90
N HIS A 149 10.03 2.32 0.36
CA HIS A 149 9.27 1.13 0.72
C HIS A 149 8.58 1.24 2.09
N HIS A 150 7.74 0.24 2.39
CA HIS A 150 6.96 0.20 3.62
C HIS A 150 6.94 -1.24 4.16
N LEU A 151 7.86 -1.55 5.05
CA LEU A 151 7.88 -2.84 5.76
C LEU A 151 6.77 -2.91 6.81
N ALA A 152 6.26 -4.12 7.04
CA ALA A 152 5.32 -4.37 8.13
C ALA A 152 5.90 -3.89 9.47
N ASP A 153 5.04 -3.36 10.33
CA ASP A 153 5.37 -2.84 11.67
C ASP A 153 6.40 -1.71 11.71
N ARG A 154 6.68 -1.08 10.55
CA ARG A 154 7.56 0.09 10.45
C ARG A 154 6.84 1.26 9.79
N LEU A 155 7.44 2.42 9.88
CA LEU A 155 7.00 3.56 9.08
C LEU A 155 7.58 3.45 7.67
N SER A 156 6.83 3.92 6.67
CA SER A 156 7.35 4.03 5.31
C SER A 156 8.57 4.94 5.27
N CYS A 157 9.61 4.55 4.55
CA CYS A 157 10.86 5.27 4.53
C CYS A 157 11.56 5.22 3.16
N ARG A 158 12.56 6.10 3.01
CA ARG A 158 13.60 5.98 1.98
C ARG A 158 14.87 5.52 2.65
N GLU A 159 15.51 4.52 2.06
CA GLU A 159 16.83 4.07 2.50
C GLU A 159 17.71 3.72 1.30
N PRO A 160 19.06 3.69 1.47
CA PRO A 160 19.95 3.31 0.39
C PRO A 160 19.63 1.92 -0.16
N TYR A 161 19.68 1.76 -1.49
CA TYR A 161 19.58 0.45 -2.12
C TYR A 161 20.85 -0.35 -1.85
N SER A 162 20.95 -0.81 -0.62
CA SER A 162 22.10 -1.50 -0.05
C SER A 162 22.32 -2.89 -0.67
N GLU A 163 23.51 -3.44 -0.45
CA GLU A 163 23.83 -4.81 -0.88
C GLU A 163 22.85 -5.86 -0.29
N TRP A 164 22.35 -5.62 0.91
CA TRP A 164 21.34 -6.47 1.52
C TRP A 164 20.02 -6.42 0.75
N LEU A 165 19.50 -5.22 0.43
CA LEU A 165 18.27 -5.07 -0.34
C LEU A 165 18.43 -5.60 -1.76
N LEU A 166 19.61 -5.42 -2.36
CA LEU A 166 19.94 -6.03 -3.65
C LEU A 166 19.83 -7.55 -3.60
N LYS A 167 20.36 -8.19 -2.56
CA LYS A 167 20.25 -9.65 -2.36
C LYS A 167 18.83 -10.12 -2.11
N CYS A 168 18.00 -9.29 -1.47
CA CYS A 168 16.58 -9.57 -1.28
C CYS A 168 15.74 -9.39 -2.56
N THR A 169 16.25 -8.67 -3.56
CA THR A 169 15.52 -8.39 -4.81
C THR A 169 15.53 -9.61 -5.71
N GLY A 170 14.37 -10.23 -5.89
CA GLY A 170 14.20 -11.40 -6.77
C GLY A 170 13.77 -11.03 -8.18
N LYS A 171 12.88 -10.04 -8.32
CA LYS A 171 12.39 -9.58 -9.63
C LYS A 171 12.33 -8.06 -9.72
N ARG A 172 12.42 -7.56 -10.94
CA ARG A 172 12.43 -6.13 -11.25
C ARG A 172 11.43 -5.84 -12.34
N TYR A 173 10.59 -4.83 -12.15
CA TYR A 173 9.50 -4.49 -13.06
C TYR A 173 9.56 -3.03 -13.45
N ARG A 174 9.23 -2.73 -14.71
CA ARG A 174 9.05 -1.37 -15.21
C ARG A 174 7.63 -1.19 -15.71
N TYR A 175 7.04 -0.06 -15.39
CA TYR A 175 5.74 0.30 -15.95
C TYR A 175 5.87 0.45 -17.45
N ALA A 176 5.12 -0.35 -18.18
CA ALA A 176 5.03 -0.28 -19.63
C ALA A 176 3.63 0.20 -19.98
N GLN A 177 3.51 1.46 -20.39
CA GLN A 177 2.26 1.98 -20.89
C GLN A 177 1.76 1.05 -22.02
N LYS A 178 0.55 0.51 -21.90
CA LYS A 178 -0.06 -0.18 -23.04
C LYS A 178 -0.34 0.88 -24.09
N SER A 179 0.41 0.82 -25.20
CA SER A 179 0.07 1.53 -26.44
C SER A 179 -1.28 1.07 -26.98
#